data_2b493d844db7ddd1d856c90ee5a6f86b
#
_entry.id   2b493d844db7ddd1d856c90ee5a6f86b
#
_cell.length_a   1.000
_cell.length_b   1.000
_cell.length_c   1.000
_cell.angle_alpha   90.00
_cell.angle_beta   90.00
_cell.angle_gamma   90.00
#
_symmetry.space_group_name_H-M   'P 1'
#
loop_
_entity.id
_entity.type
_entity.pdbx_description
1 polymer ?
#
loop_
_entity_poly.entity_id
_entity_poly.type
_entity_poly.pdbx_seq_one_letter_code
_entity_poly.pdbx_strand_id
1 'polypeptide(L)'
;MLAPSTPRRQHYPLAAAYVFTLFFILAGLFNSSARAQSNGGKRNSTFTARLINIESAVKTPFRYNTSLYNGSGQTNIYELLVKAPDGWMADFRTDGSQVAALRVEAGKTQNISVEIAASPSAKPGKYNIPVSAVTNGDTLRIDLEAVVKGSYDLQLTTPTGRLSDDVTEGSSKQLRLTIKNTGTLPLNDVALSAQSPTQWSTKFEPAKIERLDAGQSQEIEATLSVPDKTIAGDYVTNFTAKNSYTTADAAIRMTVKTSLLSGWIGIMVILLALATVYYLVRKYGRR
;
A
#
# COMPACT_ATOMS: atom_id res chain seq x y z
N MET A 1 -66.75 -99.51 16.71
CA MET A 1 -65.82 -99.92 17.77
C MET A 1 -64.47 -99.41 17.45
N LEU A 2 -64.12 -98.27 18.02
CA LEU A 2 -62.76 -97.65 17.88
C LEU A 2 -62.33 -97.18 19.25
N ALA A 3 -61.21 -97.64 19.71
CA ALA A 3 -60.62 -97.36 21.02
C ALA A 3 -59.92 -96.02 20.99
N PRO A 4 -59.86 -95.27 22.10
CA PRO A 4 -59.21 -93.96 22.15
C PRO A 4 -57.70 -94.12 22.34
N SER A 5 -56.95 -93.31 21.59
CA SER A 5 -55.47 -93.17 21.68
C SER A 5 -55.06 -92.21 22.80
N THR A 6 -54.25 -92.64 23.70
CA THR A 6 -53.64 -91.87 24.81
C THR A 6 -52.57 -90.97 24.32
N PRO A 7 -52.41 -89.73 24.85
CA PRO A 7 -51.31 -88.83 24.50
C PRO A 7 -50.01 -89.23 25.23
N ARG A 8 -48.93 -89.28 24.47
CA ARG A 8 -47.59 -89.60 24.93
C ARG A 8 -46.96 -88.32 25.58
N ARG A 9 -46.71 -88.41 26.89
CA ARG A 9 -45.93 -87.37 27.62
C ARG A 9 -44.50 -87.38 27.12
N GLN A 10 -44.03 -86.21 26.56
CA GLN A 10 -42.61 -85.95 26.29
C GLN A 10 -41.95 -85.39 27.58
N HIS A 11 -41.00 -86.13 28.12
CA HIS A 11 -40.12 -85.68 29.19
C HIS A 11 -38.97 -84.87 28.54
N TYR A 12 -38.92 -83.59 28.78
CA TYR A 12 -37.75 -82.82 28.46
C TYR A 12 -36.71 -82.98 29.58
N PRO A 13 -35.44 -83.30 29.27
CA PRO A 13 -34.44 -83.46 30.31
C PRO A 13 -34.12 -82.15 30.95
N LEU A 14 -34.03 -82.06 32.29
CA LEU A 14 -33.68 -80.94 33.14
C LEU A 14 -32.32 -80.28 32.79
N ALA A 15 -31.50 -80.92 31.96
CA ALA A 15 -30.21 -80.40 31.47
C ALA A 15 -30.36 -79.20 30.54
N ALA A 16 -31.50 -79.05 29.81
CA ALA A 16 -31.68 -77.90 28.91
C ALA A 16 -32.01 -76.61 29.65
N ALA A 17 -32.57 -76.65 30.84
CA ALA A 17 -32.91 -75.49 31.65
C ALA A 17 -31.65 -74.83 32.27
N TYR A 18 -30.63 -75.63 32.63
CA TYR A 18 -29.36 -75.08 33.16
C TYR A 18 -28.47 -74.46 32.12
N VAL A 19 -28.53 -74.93 30.89
CA VAL A 19 -27.71 -74.28 29.80
C VAL A 19 -28.30 -72.94 29.43
N PHE A 20 -29.62 -72.77 29.46
CA PHE A 20 -30.24 -71.46 29.15
C PHE A 20 -30.06 -70.43 30.27
N THR A 21 -30.06 -70.81 31.54
CA THR A 21 -29.83 -69.95 32.67
C THR A 21 -28.34 -69.54 32.73
N LEU A 22 -27.39 -70.41 32.39
CA LEU A 22 -25.98 -70.11 32.36
C LEU A 22 -25.63 -69.16 31.22
N PHE A 23 -26.33 -69.22 30.05
CA PHE A 23 -26.15 -68.33 28.92
C PHE A 23 -26.66 -66.92 29.23
N PHE A 24 -27.75 -66.78 30.01
CA PHE A 24 -28.24 -65.44 30.44
C PHE A 24 -27.36 -64.76 31.52
N ILE A 25 -26.75 -65.52 32.39
CA ILE A 25 -25.83 -65.04 33.41
C ILE A 25 -24.52 -64.63 32.75
N LEU A 26 -24.02 -65.33 31.73
CA LEU A 26 -22.84 -65.00 30.97
C LEU A 26 -23.05 -63.76 30.04
N ALA A 27 -24.27 -63.61 29.49
CA ALA A 27 -24.62 -62.41 28.68
C ALA A 27 -24.77 -61.12 29.53
N GLY A 28 -25.12 -61.29 30.82
CA GLY A 28 -25.23 -60.18 31.78
C GLY A 28 -23.87 -59.62 32.22
N LEU A 29 -22.78 -60.38 32.13
CA LEU A 29 -21.45 -59.96 32.50
C LEU A 29 -20.66 -59.22 31.40
N PHE A 30 -21.17 -59.26 30.15
CA PHE A 30 -20.58 -58.52 29.02
C PHE A 30 -21.25 -57.17 28.74
N ASN A 31 -22.22 -56.73 29.56
CA ASN A 31 -22.62 -55.32 29.56
C ASN A 31 -21.68 -54.47 30.39
N SER A 32 -20.38 -54.65 30.21
CA SER A 32 -19.42 -53.60 30.47
C SER A 32 -19.70 -52.52 29.45
N SER A 33 -20.49 -51.51 29.82
CA SER A 33 -20.51 -50.24 29.14
C SER A 33 -19.06 -49.82 29.03
N ALA A 34 -18.46 -50.06 27.86
CA ALA A 34 -17.26 -49.35 27.46
C ALA A 34 -17.68 -47.87 27.39
N ARG A 35 -17.69 -47.22 28.57
CA ARG A 35 -17.49 -45.78 28.60
C ARG A 35 -16.16 -45.60 27.92
N ALA A 36 -16.21 -45.27 26.63
CA ALA A 36 -15.09 -44.63 25.97
C ALA A 36 -14.76 -43.41 26.86
N GLN A 37 -13.84 -43.62 27.78
CA GLN A 37 -13.16 -42.55 28.45
C GLN A 37 -12.44 -41.86 27.30
N SER A 38 -13.14 -40.88 26.68
CA SER A 38 -12.51 -39.84 25.91
C SER A 38 -11.49 -39.25 26.87
N ASN A 39 -10.28 -39.79 26.81
CA ASN A 39 -9.11 -39.09 27.30
C ASN A 39 -9.03 -37.86 26.39
N GLY A 40 -9.90 -36.89 26.64
CA GLY A 40 -9.75 -35.52 26.24
C GLY A 40 -8.50 -35.00 26.92
N GLY A 41 -7.35 -35.43 26.44
CA GLY A 41 -6.07 -34.82 26.82
C GLY A 41 -6.28 -33.32 26.62
N LYS A 42 -6.20 -32.59 27.72
CA LYS A 42 -6.30 -31.14 27.76
C LYS A 42 -5.37 -30.60 26.68
N ARG A 43 -5.91 -30.35 25.49
CA ARG A 43 -5.11 -29.76 24.40
C ARG A 43 -4.84 -28.34 24.81
N ASN A 44 -3.58 -27.94 24.84
CA ASN A 44 -3.22 -26.58 25.12
C ASN A 44 -3.83 -25.65 24.06
N SER A 45 -4.30 -24.49 24.49
CA SER A 45 -4.71 -23.44 23.56
C SER A 45 -3.51 -23.03 22.72
N THR A 46 -3.74 -22.67 21.46
CA THR A 46 -2.66 -22.27 20.55
C THR A 46 -3.08 -21.05 19.74
N PHE A 47 -2.10 -20.19 19.48
CA PHE A 47 -2.24 -19.06 18.57
C PHE A 47 -1.16 -19.18 17.50
N THR A 48 -1.56 -19.37 16.25
CA THR A 48 -0.65 -19.69 15.14
C THR A 48 -0.94 -18.85 13.92
N ALA A 49 0.06 -18.65 13.08
CA ALA A 49 -0.06 -18.00 11.77
C ALA A 49 0.41 -18.97 10.69
N ARG A 50 -0.28 -18.99 9.55
CA ARG A 50 0.14 -19.76 8.38
C ARG A 50 1.39 -19.15 7.72
N LEU A 51 1.41 -17.82 7.63
CA LEU A 51 2.54 -17.03 7.14
C LEU A 51 2.98 -16.11 8.27
N ILE A 52 4.22 -16.21 8.67
CA ILE A 52 4.81 -15.39 9.75
C ILE A 52 5.68 -14.28 9.20
N ASN A 53 6.10 -14.36 7.94
CA ASN A 53 6.94 -13.39 7.26
C ASN A 53 6.21 -12.93 5.98
N ILE A 54 5.96 -11.62 5.89
CA ILE A 54 5.35 -10.99 4.71
C ILE A 54 6.21 -9.82 4.28
N GLU A 55 6.45 -9.75 2.98
CA GLU A 55 7.20 -8.68 2.35
C GLU A 55 6.26 -7.76 1.56
N SER A 56 6.31 -6.46 1.81
CA SER A 56 5.46 -5.47 1.16
C SER A 56 6.10 -4.10 1.06
N ALA A 57 5.60 -3.24 0.18
CA ALA A 57 5.96 -1.84 0.13
C ALA A 57 5.33 -1.08 1.32
N VAL A 58 5.94 0.04 1.74
CA VAL A 58 5.49 0.87 2.86
C VAL A 58 4.00 1.23 2.81
N LYS A 59 3.48 1.51 1.60
CA LYS A 59 2.09 1.96 1.40
C LYS A 59 1.06 0.82 1.40
N THR A 60 1.51 -0.45 1.46
CA THR A 60 0.62 -1.62 1.41
C THR A 60 0.60 -2.31 2.77
N PRO A 61 -0.57 -2.47 3.40
CA PRO A 61 -0.65 -3.16 4.68
C PRO A 61 -0.20 -4.62 4.60
N PHE A 62 0.46 -5.09 5.66
CA PHE A 62 0.80 -6.49 5.88
C PHE A 62 -0.40 -7.20 6.47
N ARG A 63 -0.89 -8.27 5.83
CA ARG A 63 -2.07 -9.03 6.26
C ARG A 63 -1.69 -10.45 6.62
N TYR A 64 -1.79 -10.78 7.91
CA TYR A 64 -1.50 -12.11 8.43
C TYR A 64 -2.81 -12.82 8.78
N ASN A 65 -2.98 -14.03 8.27
CA ASN A 65 -4.08 -14.90 8.67
C ASN A 65 -3.60 -15.78 9.81
N THR A 66 -4.21 -15.59 10.96
CA THR A 66 -3.89 -16.31 12.20
C THR A 66 -5.07 -17.18 12.65
N SER A 67 -4.79 -18.21 13.41
CA SER A 67 -5.79 -19.11 13.97
C SER A 67 -5.58 -19.26 15.47
N LEU A 68 -6.61 -18.93 16.25
CA LEU A 68 -6.66 -19.05 17.69
C LEU A 68 -7.52 -20.26 18.06
N TYR A 69 -6.91 -21.29 18.64
CA TYR A 69 -7.59 -22.47 19.13
C TYR A 69 -7.70 -22.41 20.67
N ASN A 70 -8.92 -22.58 21.18
CA ASN A 70 -9.18 -22.69 22.62
C ASN A 70 -9.18 -24.17 23.03
N GLY A 71 -8.06 -24.65 23.55
CA GLY A 71 -7.90 -26.02 24.06
C GLY A 71 -8.36 -26.19 25.51
N SER A 72 -8.82 -25.13 26.18
CA SER A 72 -9.36 -25.21 27.53
C SER A 72 -10.73 -25.90 27.54
N GLY A 73 -11.14 -26.41 28.69
CA GLY A 73 -12.45 -27.05 28.84
C GLY A 73 -13.62 -26.08 28.96
N GLN A 74 -13.41 -24.77 28.77
CA GLN A 74 -14.43 -23.73 28.96
C GLN A 74 -14.32 -22.64 27.88
N THR A 75 -15.40 -21.90 27.68
CA THR A 75 -15.41 -20.72 26.80
C THR A 75 -14.57 -19.62 27.41
N ASN A 76 -13.63 -19.07 26.65
CA ASN A 76 -12.75 -17.98 27.07
C ASN A 76 -12.93 -16.75 26.20
N ILE A 77 -12.70 -15.57 26.80
CA ILE A 77 -12.53 -14.30 26.09
C ILE A 77 -11.03 -14.07 26.00
N TYR A 78 -10.57 -13.79 24.78
CA TYR A 78 -9.18 -13.45 24.47
C TYR A 78 -9.12 -11.99 24.05
N GLU A 79 -8.32 -11.22 24.79
CA GLU A 79 -7.94 -9.86 24.41
C GLU A 79 -6.76 -9.93 23.44
N LEU A 80 -6.85 -9.22 22.32
CA LEU A 80 -5.84 -9.22 21.27
C LEU A 80 -4.94 -8.00 21.41
N LEU A 81 -3.66 -8.25 21.55
CA LEU A 81 -2.65 -7.22 21.72
C LEU A 81 -1.57 -7.35 20.64
N VAL A 82 -1.10 -6.23 20.13
CA VAL A 82 0.01 -6.16 19.19
C VAL A 82 1.03 -5.13 19.66
N LYS A 83 2.31 -5.47 19.57
CA LYS A 83 3.41 -4.53 19.85
C LYS A 83 4.07 -4.16 18.53
N ALA A 84 3.53 -3.14 17.87
CA ALA A 84 4.08 -2.60 16.63
C ALA A 84 5.13 -1.51 16.91
N PRO A 85 6.05 -1.22 15.96
CA PRO A 85 6.98 -0.10 16.05
C PRO A 85 6.25 1.25 16.11
N ASP A 86 6.94 2.30 16.55
CA ASP A 86 6.37 3.64 16.66
C ASP A 86 5.84 4.16 15.31
N GLY A 87 4.65 4.73 15.35
CA GLY A 87 3.97 5.27 14.18
C GLY A 87 3.36 4.22 13.24
N TRP A 88 3.42 2.93 13.58
CA TRP A 88 2.70 1.88 12.87
C TRP A 88 1.30 1.69 13.45
N MET A 89 0.35 1.31 12.62
CA MET A 89 -1.01 0.95 13.04
C MET A 89 -1.25 -0.53 12.84
N ALA A 90 -2.01 -1.14 13.76
CA ALA A 90 -2.36 -2.54 13.65
C ALA A 90 -3.80 -2.77 14.12
N ASP A 91 -4.53 -3.56 13.33
CA ASP A 91 -5.92 -3.91 13.56
C ASP A 91 -6.11 -5.42 13.50
N PHE A 92 -7.05 -5.91 14.31
CA PHE A 92 -7.53 -7.28 14.26
C PHE A 92 -8.91 -7.32 13.64
N ARG A 93 -9.13 -8.28 12.74
CA ARG A 93 -10.43 -8.49 12.10
C ARG A 93 -10.84 -9.95 12.17
N THR A 94 -12.11 -10.16 12.46
CA THR A 94 -12.76 -11.47 12.35
C THR A 94 -14.12 -11.29 11.68
N ASP A 95 -14.45 -12.16 10.75
CA ASP A 95 -15.73 -12.13 10.00
C ASP A 95 -16.03 -10.73 9.39
N GLY A 96 -14.97 -10.02 8.93
CA GLY A 96 -15.06 -8.69 8.33
C GLY A 96 -15.14 -7.51 9.33
N SER A 97 -15.34 -7.79 10.62
CA SER A 97 -15.44 -6.76 11.68
C SER A 97 -14.10 -6.55 12.39
N GLN A 98 -13.80 -5.31 12.74
CA GLN A 98 -12.65 -4.98 13.59
C GLN A 98 -12.97 -5.31 15.04
N VAL A 99 -12.03 -5.98 15.72
CA VAL A 99 -12.21 -6.47 17.10
C VAL A 99 -10.96 -6.19 17.94
N ALA A 100 -11.16 -5.95 19.24
CA ALA A 100 -10.08 -5.89 20.24
C ALA A 100 -10.06 -7.14 21.12
N ALA A 101 -11.18 -7.85 21.22
CA ALA A 101 -11.34 -9.08 21.96
C ALA A 101 -12.36 -9.97 21.29
N LEU A 102 -12.25 -11.29 21.49
CA LEU A 102 -13.20 -12.25 20.96
C LEU A 102 -13.44 -13.39 21.95
N ARG A 103 -14.65 -13.94 21.89
CA ARG A 103 -15.05 -15.14 22.65
C ARG A 103 -14.80 -16.37 21.79
N VAL A 104 -14.09 -17.35 22.34
CA VAL A 104 -13.85 -18.64 21.69
C VAL A 104 -14.36 -19.76 22.60
N GLU A 105 -15.27 -20.56 22.09
CA GLU A 105 -15.83 -21.71 22.82
C GLU A 105 -14.77 -22.80 23.02
N ALA A 106 -14.99 -23.65 24.03
CA ALA A 106 -14.12 -24.78 24.33
C ALA A 106 -13.92 -25.70 23.11
N GLY A 107 -12.68 -26.00 22.76
CA GLY A 107 -12.32 -26.87 21.63
C GLY A 107 -12.56 -26.26 20.24
N LYS A 108 -12.89 -24.97 20.13
CA LYS A 108 -13.11 -24.28 18.86
C LYS A 108 -11.90 -23.47 18.43
N THR A 109 -11.82 -23.26 17.13
CA THR A 109 -10.81 -22.39 16.48
C THR A 109 -11.51 -21.18 15.88
N GLN A 110 -10.92 -19.99 16.09
CA GLN A 110 -11.34 -18.75 15.45
C GLN A 110 -10.22 -18.22 14.57
N ASN A 111 -10.56 -17.86 13.34
CA ASN A 111 -9.63 -17.21 12.42
C ASN A 111 -9.64 -15.70 12.63
N ILE A 112 -8.45 -15.12 12.69
CA ILE A 112 -8.23 -13.70 12.94
C ILE A 112 -7.28 -13.18 11.88
N SER A 113 -7.68 -12.14 11.16
CA SER A 113 -6.79 -11.39 10.27
C SER A 113 -6.13 -10.26 11.05
N VAL A 114 -4.81 -10.25 11.07
CA VAL A 114 -4.01 -9.16 11.64
C VAL A 114 -3.54 -8.29 10.50
N GLU A 115 -3.99 -7.04 10.46
CA GLU A 115 -3.63 -6.07 9.44
C GLU A 115 -2.70 -5.02 10.06
N ILE A 116 -1.49 -4.88 9.50
CA ILE A 116 -0.45 -4.00 10.03
C ILE A 116 -0.05 -3.02 8.93
N ALA A 117 -0.23 -1.73 9.19
CA ALA A 117 0.18 -0.64 8.31
C ALA A 117 1.48 -0.01 8.82
N ALA A 118 2.53 -0.08 8.00
CA ALA A 118 3.80 0.55 8.33
C ALA A 118 3.67 2.08 8.32
N SER A 119 4.48 2.75 9.15
CA SER A 119 4.64 4.21 9.08
C SER A 119 5.11 4.61 7.67
N PRO A 120 4.61 5.70 7.08
CA PRO A 120 5.10 6.22 5.80
C PRO A 120 6.60 6.50 5.78
N SER A 121 7.20 6.75 6.95
CA SER A 121 8.64 6.99 7.13
C SER A 121 9.43 5.72 7.50
N ALA A 122 8.79 4.55 7.48
CA ALA A 122 9.46 3.30 7.82
C ALA A 122 10.60 3.02 6.83
N LYS A 123 11.79 2.78 7.37
CA LYS A 123 12.96 2.42 6.56
C LYS A 123 12.80 1.00 6.04
N PRO A 124 13.36 0.69 4.86
CA PRO A 124 13.44 -0.69 4.39
C PRO A 124 14.15 -1.58 5.42
N GLY A 125 13.59 -2.76 5.67
CA GLY A 125 14.15 -3.68 6.66
C GLY A 125 13.13 -4.66 7.21
N LYS A 126 13.59 -5.49 8.15
CA LYS A 126 12.78 -6.50 8.85
C LYS A 126 12.34 -5.96 10.21
N TYR A 127 11.07 -6.11 10.49
CA TYR A 127 10.46 -5.65 11.74
C TYR A 127 9.75 -6.83 12.40
N ASN A 128 10.18 -7.18 13.63
CA ASN A 128 9.51 -8.19 14.43
C ASN A 128 8.32 -7.56 15.17
N ILE A 129 7.15 -8.16 15.03
CA ILE A 129 5.89 -7.66 15.56
C ILE A 129 5.23 -8.76 16.39
N PRO A 130 5.49 -8.76 17.71
CA PRO A 130 4.85 -9.69 18.62
C PRO A 130 3.35 -9.42 18.73
N VAL A 131 2.57 -10.47 18.55
CA VAL A 131 1.10 -10.46 18.69
C VAL A 131 0.72 -11.44 19.78
N SER A 132 -0.19 -11.06 20.66
CA SER A 132 -0.60 -11.85 21.81
C SER A 132 -2.12 -11.94 21.90
N ALA A 133 -2.61 -13.11 22.31
CA ALA A 133 -3.99 -13.32 22.72
C ALA A 133 -4.00 -13.65 24.21
N VAL A 134 -4.53 -12.74 25.01
CA VAL A 134 -4.49 -12.80 26.49
C VAL A 134 -5.85 -13.20 27.01
N THR A 135 -5.90 -14.17 27.93
CA THR A 135 -7.09 -14.56 28.68
C THR A 135 -6.76 -14.69 30.16
N ASN A 136 -7.78 -14.86 31.02
CA ASN A 136 -7.57 -15.07 32.45
C ASN A 136 -6.73 -16.34 32.70
N GLY A 137 -5.45 -16.16 32.99
CA GLY A 137 -4.50 -17.21 33.36
C GLY A 137 -3.61 -17.76 32.24
N ASP A 138 -3.72 -17.25 30.99
CA ASP A 138 -2.86 -17.67 29.88
C ASP A 138 -2.60 -16.54 28.88
N THR A 139 -1.41 -16.55 28.26
CA THR A 139 -1.03 -15.62 27.19
C THR A 139 -0.42 -16.42 26.06
N LEU A 140 -1.11 -16.43 24.95
CA LEU A 140 -0.65 -17.07 23.72
C LEU A 140 0.04 -16.00 22.85
N ARG A 141 1.22 -16.32 22.35
CA ARG A 141 2.04 -15.37 21.59
C ARG A 141 2.50 -15.96 20.28
N ILE A 142 2.51 -15.12 19.25
CA ILE A 142 3.18 -15.37 17.96
C ILE A 142 4.05 -14.17 17.63
N ASP A 143 5.18 -14.41 16.98
CA ASP A 143 6.04 -13.36 16.46
C ASP A 143 5.85 -13.31 14.93
N LEU A 144 5.33 -12.18 14.44
CA LEU A 144 5.17 -11.91 13.03
C LEU A 144 6.34 -11.06 12.54
N GLU A 145 6.79 -11.24 11.32
CA GLU A 145 7.85 -10.44 10.72
C GLU A 145 7.30 -9.69 9.50
N ALA A 146 7.32 -8.36 9.55
CA ALA A 146 7.03 -7.50 8.40
C ALA A 146 8.33 -7.07 7.74
N VAL A 147 8.50 -7.40 6.47
CA VAL A 147 9.66 -6.97 5.67
C VAL A 147 9.26 -5.81 4.79
N VAL A 148 9.68 -4.60 5.16
CA VAL A 148 9.43 -3.37 4.39
C VAL A 148 10.37 -3.33 3.21
N LYS A 149 9.83 -3.38 1.99
CA LYS A 149 10.58 -3.13 0.75
C LYS A 149 10.85 -1.65 0.56
N GLY A 150 12.04 -1.33 0.09
CA GLY A 150 12.34 0.01 -0.37
C GLY A 150 11.53 0.37 -1.61
N SER A 151 11.18 1.65 -1.71
CA SER A 151 10.49 2.21 -2.87
C SER A 151 11.31 3.32 -3.51
N TYR A 152 11.24 3.41 -4.84
CA TYR A 152 11.73 4.52 -5.62
C TYR A 152 10.54 5.36 -6.04
N ASP A 153 10.55 6.63 -5.68
CA ASP A 153 9.49 7.57 -6.05
C ASP A 153 10.08 8.97 -6.16
N LEU A 154 9.62 9.74 -7.14
CA LEU A 154 10.17 11.04 -7.48
C LEU A 154 9.02 12.02 -7.71
N GLN A 155 9.17 13.23 -7.24
CA GLN A 155 8.27 14.33 -7.49
C GLN A 155 9.03 15.48 -8.12
N LEU A 156 8.49 16.06 -9.21
CA LEU A 156 8.99 17.25 -9.88
C LEU A 156 7.93 18.35 -9.78
N THR A 157 8.31 19.52 -9.28
CA THR A 157 7.41 20.66 -9.14
C THR A 157 8.22 21.97 -9.17
N THR A 158 7.58 23.10 -8.92
CA THR A 158 8.26 24.38 -8.64
C THR A 158 8.27 24.64 -7.13
N PRO A 159 9.15 25.50 -6.60
CA PRO A 159 9.19 25.82 -5.17
C PRO A 159 7.86 26.34 -4.60
N THR A 160 7.06 27.00 -5.44
CA THR A 160 5.75 27.54 -5.08
C THR A 160 4.58 26.60 -5.40
N GLY A 161 4.83 25.51 -6.10
CA GLY A 161 3.80 24.61 -6.65
C GLY A 161 3.05 25.20 -7.88
N ARG A 162 3.37 26.43 -8.29
CA ARG A 162 2.72 27.07 -9.45
C ARG A 162 3.36 26.56 -10.74
N LEU A 163 2.57 25.94 -11.61
CA LEU A 163 2.98 25.38 -12.89
C LEU A 163 2.64 26.31 -14.07
N SER A 164 2.84 27.61 -13.89
CA SER A 164 2.67 28.62 -14.95
C SER A 164 3.56 29.81 -14.72
N ASP A 165 4.11 30.38 -15.80
CA ASP A 165 4.92 31.61 -15.79
C ASP A 165 4.81 32.36 -17.13
N ASP A 166 5.36 33.57 -17.19
CA ASP A 166 5.36 34.41 -18.38
C ASP A 166 6.77 34.51 -18.96
N VAL A 167 6.86 34.61 -20.27
CA VAL A 167 8.11 34.86 -21.01
C VAL A 167 7.88 35.81 -22.17
N THR A 168 8.87 36.63 -22.51
CA THR A 168 8.79 37.49 -23.71
C THR A 168 9.39 36.76 -24.91
N GLU A 169 8.80 36.94 -26.10
CA GLU A 169 9.41 36.47 -27.35
C GLU A 169 10.86 36.91 -27.49
N GLY A 170 11.72 36.06 -28.04
CA GLY A 170 13.15 36.37 -28.23
C GLY A 170 13.97 36.44 -26.93
N SER A 171 13.41 36.01 -25.80
CA SER A 171 14.10 36.06 -24.51
C SER A 171 14.26 34.68 -23.88
N SER A 172 15.08 34.64 -22.82
CA SER A 172 15.25 33.45 -21.99
C SER A 172 14.62 33.68 -20.62
N LYS A 173 14.00 32.63 -20.08
CA LYS A 173 13.39 32.61 -18.75
C LYS A 173 14.06 31.56 -17.88
N GLN A 174 14.47 31.97 -16.69
CA GLN A 174 14.96 31.06 -15.66
C GLN A 174 13.78 30.56 -14.82
N LEU A 175 13.60 29.22 -14.76
CA LEU A 175 12.59 28.53 -13.99
C LEU A 175 13.28 27.72 -12.89
N ARG A 176 12.88 27.91 -11.65
CA ARG A 176 13.34 27.07 -10.56
C ARG A 176 12.41 25.86 -10.44
N LEU A 177 12.99 24.68 -10.49
CA LEU A 177 12.30 23.40 -10.32
C LEU A 177 12.79 22.75 -9.04
N THR A 178 11.90 22.11 -8.31
CA THR A 178 12.21 21.33 -7.12
C THR A 178 11.98 19.86 -7.42
N ILE A 179 13.03 19.07 -7.26
CA ILE A 179 13.00 17.61 -7.39
C ILE A 179 13.07 17.04 -5.98
N LYS A 180 12.08 16.23 -5.61
CA LYS A 180 12.02 15.59 -4.29
C LYS A 180 11.97 14.07 -4.44
N ASN A 181 12.84 13.38 -3.72
CA ASN A 181 12.74 11.95 -3.56
C ASN A 181 11.66 11.62 -2.51
N THR A 182 10.49 11.17 -2.96
CA THR A 182 9.37 10.76 -2.10
C THR A 182 9.39 9.28 -1.79
N GLY A 183 10.37 8.55 -2.34
CA GLY A 183 10.63 7.15 -2.03
C GLY A 183 11.41 6.96 -0.73
N THR A 184 11.70 5.71 -0.41
CA THR A 184 12.45 5.31 0.81
C THR A 184 13.89 4.88 0.51
N LEU A 185 14.26 4.78 -0.77
CA LEU A 185 15.62 4.46 -1.24
C LEU A 185 16.25 5.70 -1.91
N PRO A 186 17.59 5.85 -1.85
CA PRO A 186 18.28 6.91 -2.56
C PRO A 186 18.12 6.73 -4.08
N LEU A 187 17.95 7.84 -4.79
CA LEU A 187 17.93 7.91 -6.24
C LEU A 187 19.30 8.37 -6.73
N ASN A 188 19.90 7.58 -7.60
CA ASN A 188 21.15 7.93 -8.24
C ASN A 188 20.89 8.28 -9.71
N ASP A 189 21.74 9.15 -10.26
CA ASP A 189 21.78 9.45 -11.69
C ASP A 189 20.43 9.99 -12.23
N VAL A 190 19.82 10.93 -11.53
CA VAL A 190 18.56 11.56 -11.99
C VAL A 190 18.88 12.53 -13.12
N ALA A 191 18.55 12.12 -14.34
CA ALA A 191 18.68 12.93 -15.54
C ALA A 191 17.48 13.84 -15.73
N LEU A 192 17.74 15.07 -16.26
CA LEU A 192 16.74 16.08 -16.52
C LEU A 192 16.58 16.28 -18.02
N SER A 193 15.36 16.40 -18.46
CA SER A 193 15.02 16.69 -19.85
C SER A 193 13.78 17.58 -19.93
N ALA A 194 13.58 18.21 -21.08
CA ALA A 194 12.37 18.98 -21.36
C ALA A 194 11.91 18.70 -22.78
N GLN A 195 10.60 18.55 -22.93
CA GLN A 195 9.93 18.58 -24.21
C GLN A 195 9.25 19.94 -24.35
N SER A 196 9.89 20.81 -25.10
CA SER A 196 9.44 22.19 -25.36
C SER A 196 8.83 22.31 -26.76
N PRO A 197 8.07 23.37 -27.06
CA PRO A 197 7.60 23.68 -28.40
C PRO A 197 8.73 23.76 -29.43
N THR A 198 8.40 23.64 -30.70
CA THR A 198 9.37 23.67 -31.81
C THR A 198 10.26 24.91 -31.75
N GLN A 199 11.58 24.72 -31.94
CA GLN A 199 12.62 25.72 -31.90
C GLN A 199 12.92 26.32 -30.51
N TRP A 200 12.17 25.95 -29.45
CA TRP A 200 12.54 26.32 -28.10
C TRP A 200 13.67 25.44 -27.59
N SER A 201 14.51 25.95 -26.73
CA SER A 201 15.59 25.19 -26.09
C SER A 201 15.55 25.31 -24.57
N THR A 202 15.94 24.25 -23.88
CA THR A 202 16.01 24.24 -22.42
C THR A 202 17.39 23.74 -21.98
N LYS A 203 18.01 24.47 -21.05
CA LYS A 203 19.24 24.07 -20.40
C LYS A 203 18.99 23.91 -18.90
N PHE A 204 19.58 22.89 -18.29
CA PHE A 204 19.45 22.62 -16.86
C PHE A 204 20.79 22.83 -16.15
N GLU A 205 20.76 23.42 -14.97
CA GLU A 205 21.91 23.58 -14.10
C GLU A 205 21.55 23.19 -12.66
N PRO A 206 22.10 22.07 -12.15
CA PRO A 206 22.89 21.06 -12.86
C PRO A 206 22.04 20.25 -13.87
N ALA A 207 22.66 19.71 -14.92
CA ALA A 207 21.99 18.89 -15.92
C ALA A 207 21.60 17.50 -15.41
N LYS A 208 22.23 17.06 -14.31
CA LYS A 208 22.04 15.74 -13.68
C LYS A 208 22.25 15.86 -12.18
N ILE A 209 21.48 15.13 -11.42
CA ILE A 209 21.66 14.95 -9.98
C ILE A 209 22.30 13.59 -9.75
N GLU A 210 23.51 13.57 -9.22
CA GLU A 210 24.25 12.31 -9.01
C GLU A 210 23.60 11.43 -7.95
N ARG A 211 23.13 12.07 -6.85
CA ARG A 211 22.48 11.36 -5.76
C ARG A 211 21.45 12.25 -5.05
N LEU A 212 20.26 11.69 -4.80
CA LEU A 212 19.19 12.31 -4.03
C LEU A 212 18.71 11.31 -2.98
N ASP A 213 19.08 11.52 -1.72
CA ASP A 213 18.71 10.63 -0.63
C ASP A 213 17.20 10.66 -0.36
N ALA A 214 16.69 9.59 0.28
CA ALA A 214 15.26 9.45 0.61
C ALA A 214 14.76 10.65 1.42
N GLY A 215 13.64 11.25 0.99
CA GLY A 215 13.03 12.43 1.61
C GLY A 215 13.72 13.76 1.29
N GLN A 216 14.89 13.76 0.66
CA GLN A 216 15.61 14.97 0.28
C GLN A 216 15.00 15.65 -0.95
N SER A 217 15.19 16.95 -1.02
CA SER A 217 14.81 17.80 -2.16
C SER A 217 16.01 18.57 -2.66
N GLN A 218 16.10 18.73 -3.96
CA GLN A 218 17.10 19.58 -4.61
C GLN A 218 16.43 20.54 -5.58
N GLU A 219 16.83 21.81 -5.51
CA GLU A 219 16.43 22.80 -6.50
C GLU A 219 17.41 22.79 -7.67
N ILE A 220 16.87 22.93 -8.86
CA ILE A 220 17.58 23.07 -10.12
C ILE A 220 17.06 24.28 -10.88
N GLU A 221 17.94 24.86 -11.69
CA GLU A 221 17.58 25.94 -12.57
C GLU A 221 17.43 25.44 -14.00
N ALA A 222 16.28 25.72 -14.60
CA ALA A 222 16.00 25.44 -16.01
C ALA A 222 15.90 26.76 -16.76
N THR A 223 16.84 27.02 -17.68
CA THR A 223 16.79 28.17 -18.57
C THR A 223 16.07 27.77 -19.84
N LEU A 224 14.88 28.34 -20.04
CA LEU A 224 14.04 28.15 -21.21
C LEU A 224 14.27 29.34 -22.17
N SER A 225 14.73 29.07 -23.38
CA SER A 225 14.95 30.10 -24.43
C SER A 225 13.84 30.02 -25.48
N VAL A 226 13.19 31.15 -25.69
CA VAL A 226 12.08 31.31 -26.62
C VAL A 226 12.60 32.05 -27.87
N PRO A 227 12.39 31.53 -29.08
CA PRO A 227 12.85 32.19 -30.31
C PRO A 227 12.19 33.53 -30.54
N ASP A 228 12.90 34.38 -31.30
CA ASP A 228 12.33 35.61 -31.86
C ASP A 228 11.09 35.27 -32.72
N LYS A 229 10.11 36.18 -32.74
CA LYS A 229 8.88 36.08 -33.52
C LYS A 229 7.99 34.89 -33.12
N THR A 230 8.17 34.38 -31.92
CA THR A 230 7.21 33.43 -31.35
C THR A 230 5.85 34.11 -31.17
N ILE A 231 4.78 33.56 -31.69
CA ILE A 231 3.44 34.15 -31.59
C ILE A 231 3.04 34.23 -30.10
N ALA A 232 2.48 35.39 -29.71
CA ALA A 232 1.95 35.53 -28.35
C ALA A 232 0.82 34.52 -28.09
N GLY A 233 0.85 33.89 -26.95
CA GLY A 233 -0.10 32.83 -26.57
C GLY A 233 0.42 31.91 -25.49
N ASP A 234 -0.34 30.88 -25.21
CA ASP A 234 -0.01 29.87 -24.18
C ASP A 234 0.65 28.65 -24.81
N TYR A 235 1.76 28.28 -24.26
CA TYR A 235 2.57 27.12 -24.64
C TYR A 235 2.80 26.23 -23.45
N VAL A 236 3.02 24.94 -23.65
CA VAL A 236 3.35 23.98 -22.58
C VAL A 236 4.72 23.39 -22.83
N THR A 237 5.56 23.44 -21.80
CA THR A 237 6.82 22.71 -21.76
C THR A 237 6.69 21.61 -20.69
N ASN A 238 6.92 20.38 -21.10
CA ASN A 238 6.93 19.24 -20.19
C ASN A 238 8.37 19.00 -19.71
N PHE A 239 8.59 19.18 -18.44
CA PHE A 239 9.84 18.86 -17.77
C PHE A 239 9.78 17.46 -17.21
N THR A 240 10.84 16.68 -17.40
CA THR A 240 10.94 15.29 -16.93
C THR A 240 12.21 15.12 -16.13
N ALA A 241 12.07 14.55 -14.93
CA ALA A 241 13.16 14.03 -14.12
C ALA A 241 13.07 12.52 -14.08
N LYS A 242 14.13 11.81 -14.49
CA LYS A 242 14.10 10.35 -14.66
C LYS A 242 15.40 9.71 -14.21
N ASN A 243 15.27 8.53 -13.58
CA ASN A 243 16.37 7.58 -13.42
C ASN A 243 15.97 6.19 -13.89
N SER A 244 16.78 5.16 -13.59
CA SER A 244 16.51 3.77 -14.00
C SER A 244 15.24 3.17 -13.38
N TYR A 245 14.71 3.75 -12.30
CA TYR A 245 13.64 3.14 -11.48
C TYR A 245 12.34 3.92 -11.48
N THR A 246 12.41 5.25 -11.66
CA THR A 246 11.23 6.14 -11.55
C THR A 246 11.36 7.34 -12.46
N THR A 247 10.21 7.94 -12.78
CA THR A 247 10.09 9.14 -13.62
C THR A 247 9.07 10.07 -12.98
N ALA A 248 9.35 11.37 -13.02
CA ALA A 248 8.40 12.42 -12.63
C ALA A 248 8.35 13.50 -13.71
N ASP A 249 7.14 13.94 -14.02
CA ASP A 249 6.88 14.96 -15.04
C ASP A 249 6.19 16.18 -14.43
N ALA A 250 6.50 17.38 -14.97
CA ALA A 250 5.82 18.62 -14.66
C ALA A 250 5.54 19.39 -15.93
N ALA A 251 4.26 19.56 -16.27
CA ALA A 251 3.81 20.36 -17.38
C ALA A 251 3.69 21.83 -16.94
N ILE A 252 4.57 22.71 -17.42
CA ILE A 252 4.57 24.14 -17.09
C ILE A 252 4.01 24.91 -18.27
N ARG A 253 2.98 25.70 -18.00
CA ARG A 253 2.36 26.59 -18.98
C ARG A 253 3.13 27.90 -19.04
N MET A 254 3.61 28.26 -20.23
CA MET A 254 4.36 29.48 -20.49
C MET A 254 3.51 30.41 -21.35
N THR A 255 3.18 31.59 -20.81
CA THR A 255 2.45 32.61 -21.58
C THR A 255 3.47 33.54 -22.27
N VAL A 256 3.55 33.42 -23.59
CA VAL A 256 4.45 34.29 -24.39
C VAL A 256 3.79 35.63 -24.59
N LYS A 257 4.53 36.68 -24.24
CA LYS A 257 4.17 38.10 -24.46
C LYS A 257 5.03 38.71 -25.58
N THR A 258 4.45 39.61 -26.35
CA THR A 258 5.20 40.36 -27.36
C THR A 258 6.20 41.33 -26.72
N SER A 259 7.33 41.52 -27.37
CA SER A 259 8.32 42.49 -26.94
C SER A 259 7.84 43.94 -27.21
N LEU A 260 7.84 44.74 -26.16
CA LEU A 260 7.49 46.18 -26.29
C LEU A 260 8.45 46.95 -27.23
N LEU A 261 9.69 46.52 -27.38
CA LEU A 261 10.66 47.14 -28.27
C LEU A 261 10.28 46.99 -29.74
N SER A 262 9.63 45.88 -30.13
CA SER A 262 9.16 45.64 -31.50
C SER A 262 8.16 46.72 -31.95
N GLY A 263 7.29 47.19 -31.04
CA GLY A 263 6.33 48.27 -31.30
C GLY A 263 6.97 49.64 -31.42
N TRP A 264 7.98 49.96 -30.59
CA TRP A 264 8.65 51.25 -30.58
C TRP A 264 9.44 51.52 -31.87
N ILE A 265 10.07 50.51 -32.46
CA ILE A 265 10.76 50.65 -33.76
C ILE A 265 9.78 51.08 -34.84
N GLY A 266 8.58 50.48 -34.89
CA GLY A 266 7.52 50.91 -35.82
C GLY A 266 7.09 52.36 -35.64
N ILE A 267 6.90 52.77 -34.36
CA ILE A 267 6.56 54.19 -34.05
C ILE A 267 7.68 55.13 -34.44
N MET A 268 8.94 54.80 -34.17
CA MET A 268 10.10 55.60 -34.55
C MET A 268 10.19 55.78 -36.09
N VAL A 269 9.97 54.71 -36.87
CA VAL A 269 9.98 54.76 -38.31
C VAL A 269 8.85 55.68 -38.85
N ILE A 270 7.64 55.57 -38.26
CA ILE A 270 6.53 56.47 -38.62
C ILE A 270 6.83 57.92 -38.32
N LEU A 271 7.37 58.20 -37.10
CA LEU A 271 7.76 59.58 -36.74
C LEU A 271 8.85 60.13 -37.63
N LEU A 272 9.83 59.30 -37.99
CA LEU A 272 10.91 59.71 -38.89
C LEU A 272 10.36 59.97 -40.32
N ALA A 273 9.42 59.16 -40.85
CA ALA A 273 8.75 59.38 -42.09
C ALA A 273 7.95 60.70 -42.06
N LEU A 274 7.18 60.95 -41.00
CA LEU A 274 6.40 62.17 -40.83
C LEU A 274 7.32 63.40 -40.72
N ALA A 275 8.41 63.33 -39.97
CA ALA A 275 9.40 64.36 -39.85
C ALA A 275 10.05 64.69 -41.23
N THR A 276 10.34 63.64 -42.02
CA THR A 276 10.92 63.80 -43.37
C THR A 276 9.92 64.49 -44.29
N VAL A 277 8.68 64.08 -44.30
CA VAL A 277 7.59 64.71 -45.10
C VAL A 277 7.41 66.16 -44.65
N TYR A 278 7.34 66.42 -43.35
CA TYR A 278 7.24 67.82 -42.84
C TYR A 278 8.41 68.67 -43.27
N TYR A 279 9.63 68.13 -43.18
CA TYR A 279 10.84 68.87 -43.64
C TYR A 279 10.79 69.17 -45.13
N LEU A 280 10.41 68.23 -45.96
CA LEU A 280 10.27 68.38 -47.41
C LEU A 280 9.20 69.43 -47.78
N VAL A 281 8.03 69.37 -47.14
CA VAL A 281 6.93 70.32 -47.36
C VAL A 281 7.38 71.75 -46.95
N ARG A 282 8.07 71.88 -45.80
CA ARG A 282 8.58 73.19 -45.37
C ARG A 282 9.69 73.77 -46.26
N LYS A 283 10.56 72.91 -46.82
CA LYS A 283 11.67 73.33 -47.66
C LYS A 283 11.29 73.64 -49.12
N TYR A 284 10.38 72.85 -49.65
CA TYR A 284 9.99 72.86 -51.08
C TYR A 284 8.54 73.28 -51.36
N GLY A 285 7.69 73.31 -50.34
CA GLY A 285 6.27 73.58 -50.46
C GLY A 285 5.86 75.08 -50.53
N ARG A 286 6.81 76.04 -50.59
CA ARG A 286 6.51 77.45 -50.82
C ARG A 286 6.60 77.75 -52.30
N ARG A 287 5.50 77.73 -52.95
CA ARG A 287 5.17 78.57 -54.10
C ARG A 287 3.98 79.44 -53.78
#